data_b22579235091c51fcda89fbfc2292644
#
_entry.id   b22579235091c51fcda89fbfc2292644
#
_cell.length_a   1.000
_cell.length_b   1.000
_cell.length_c   1.000
_cell.angle_alpha   90.00
_cell.angle_beta   90.00
_cell.angle_gamma   90.00
#
_symmetry.space_group_name_H-M   'P 1'
#
loop_
_entity.id
_entity.type
_entity.pdbx_description
1 polymer ?
#
loop_
_entity_poly.entity_id
_entity_poly.type
_entity_poly.pdbx_seq_one_letter_code
_entity_poly.pdbx_strand_id
1 'polypeptide(L)'
;MTEDTRVILIEAEKSSLIDFKYALQNSFRVAVESDLGHPLEEPIPTDEDIEQSFNAPGAVTYWIMEGEKRIGGAIVVIDKISGRNSLSFFFIATNEQSRGLGLKAWIAIEKEFPYTKIWETVTPYFEKRNIHFYVNRCGFKIVEFYNKYHQDPHRDSRLINDEDDDDEMFRFEKIM
;
A
#
# COMPACT_ATOMS: atom_id res chain seq x y z
N MET A 1 9.23 -26.32 17.91
CA MET A 1 9.29 -26.09 16.45
C MET A 1 8.30 -25.02 16.09
N THR A 2 8.78 -23.84 15.78
CA THR A 2 7.93 -22.84 15.12
C THR A 2 7.83 -23.29 13.67
N GLU A 3 6.63 -23.69 13.24
CA GLU A 3 6.34 -23.81 11.81
C GLU A 3 6.67 -22.46 11.20
N ASP A 4 7.63 -22.43 10.30
CA ASP A 4 7.94 -21.24 9.50
C ASP A 4 6.75 -21.04 8.55
N THR A 5 5.75 -20.36 9.04
CA THR A 5 4.48 -20.19 8.33
C THR A 5 4.75 -19.40 7.07
N ARG A 6 4.57 -20.06 5.93
CA ARG A 6 4.83 -19.49 4.62
C ARG A 6 3.77 -18.45 4.26
N VAL A 7 4.22 -17.25 3.96
CA VAL A 7 3.36 -16.22 3.37
C VAL A 7 3.33 -16.40 1.85
N ILE A 8 2.14 -16.45 1.27
CA ILE A 8 1.90 -16.56 -0.16
C ILE A 8 0.95 -15.49 -0.67
N LEU A 9 0.99 -15.24 -1.96
CA LEU A 9 0.09 -14.31 -2.65
C LEU A 9 -0.93 -15.11 -3.46
N ILE A 10 -2.20 -14.72 -3.36
CA ILE A 10 -3.28 -15.25 -4.19
C ILE A 10 -3.96 -14.07 -4.88
N GLU A 11 -4.02 -14.07 -6.20
CA GLU A 11 -4.71 -13.04 -6.95
C GLU A 11 -6.19 -12.99 -6.54
N ALA A 12 -6.68 -11.79 -6.24
CA ALA A 12 -8.05 -11.58 -5.81
C ALA A 12 -9.02 -11.71 -7.00
N GLU A 13 -10.02 -12.56 -6.85
CA GLU A 13 -11.11 -12.66 -7.81
C GLU A 13 -12.01 -11.42 -7.74
N LYS A 14 -12.66 -11.07 -8.84
CA LYS A 14 -13.59 -9.92 -8.91
C LYS A 14 -14.66 -9.96 -7.83
N SER A 15 -15.17 -11.15 -7.50
CA SER A 15 -16.17 -11.35 -6.44
C SER A 15 -15.67 -11.01 -5.03
N SER A 16 -14.35 -11.01 -4.81
CA SER A 16 -13.74 -10.72 -3.52
C SER A 16 -13.22 -9.28 -3.37
N LEU A 17 -13.32 -8.43 -4.40
CA LEU A 17 -12.81 -7.05 -4.36
C LEU A 17 -13.56 -6.17 -3.36
N ILE A 18 -14.83 -6.44 -3.10
CA ILE A 18 -15.60 -5.74 -2.05
C ILE A 18 -15.02 -6.07 -0.68
N ASP A 19 -14.75 -7.33 -0.41
CA ASP A 19 -14.13 -7.76 0.85
C ASP A 19 -12.74 -7.17 1.00
N PHE A 20 -11.98 -7.10 -0.09
CA PHE A 20 -10.66 -6.48 -0.13
C PHE A 20 -10.72 -5.00 0.25
N LYS A 21 -11.64 -4.26 -0.34
CA LYS A 21 -11.85 -2.84 -0.04
C LYS A 21 -12.13 -2.62 1.44
N TYR A 22 -13.06 -3.36 2.02
CA TYR A 22 -13.37 -3.24 3.45
C TYR A 22 -12.18 -3.62 4.35
N ALA A 23 -11.45 -4.67 4.02
CA ALA A 23 -10.27 -5.08 4.77
C ALA A 23 -9.18 -4.00 4.74
N LEU A 24 -8.92 -3.42 3.57
CA LEU A 24 -7.98 -2.33 3.38
C LEU A 24 -8.38 -1.10 4.20
N GLN A 25 -9.61 -0.63 4.04
CA GLN A 25 -10.12 0.55 4.76
C GLN A 25 -10.11 0.33 6.27
N ASN A 26 -10.50 -0.84 6.75
CA ASN A 26 -10.46 -1.14 8.18
C ASN A 26 -9.04 -1.13 8.75
N SER A 27 -8.07 -1.65 8.01
CA SER A 27 -6.67 -1.65 8.43
C SER A 27 -6.11 -0.23 8.54
N PHE A 28 -6.38 0.62 7.56
CA PHE A 28 -5.95 2.02 7.57
C PHE A 28 -6.70 2.87 8.61
N ARG A 29 -8.00 2.64 8.78
CA ARG A 29 -8.82 3.37 9.76
C ARG A 29 -8.23 3.32 11.16
N VAL A 30 -7.83 2.14 11.62
CA VAL A 30 -7.26 1.96 12.96
C VAL A 30 -6.01 2.83 13.15
N ALA A 31 -5.12 2.86 12.16
CA ALA A 31 -3.91 3.65 12.22
C ALA A 31 -4.20 5.16 12.19
N VAL A 32 -5.06 5.60 11.27
CA VAL A 32 -5.38 7.03 11.09
C VAL A 32 -6.17 7.57 12.29
N GLU A 33 -7.15 6.86 12.80
CA GLU A 33 -7.92 7.27 13.99
C GLU A 33 -7.04 7.35 15.25
N SER A 34 -6.04 6.45 15.35
CA SER A 34 -5.06 6.50 16.44
C SER A 34 -4.18 7.74 16.37
N ASP A 35 -3.80 8.17 15.16
CA ASP A 35 -2.99 9.38 14.95
C ASP A 35 -3.81 10.67 15.17
N LEU A 36 -5.02 10.73 14.63
CA LEU A 36 -5.91 11.88 14.77
C LEU A 36 -6.51 12.04 16.16
N GLY A 37 -6.66 10.94 16.92
CA GLY A 37 -7.30 10.94 18.22
C GLY A 37 -8.83 11.04 18.20
N HIS A 38 -9.46 10.88 17.03
CA HIS A 38 -10.91 10.88 16.86
C HIS A 38 -11.32 9.95 15.69
N PRO A 39 -12.59 9.47 15.66
CA PRO A 39 -13.10 8.67 14.55
C PRO A 39 -13.09 9.42 13.23
N LEU A 40 -12.90 8.68 12.12
CA LEU A 40 -13.05 9.21 10.77
C LEU A 40 -14.51 9.37 10.41
N GLU A 41 -14.86 10.50 9.78
CA GLU A 41 -16.18 10.74 9.23
C GLU A 41 -16.40 9.95 7.92
N GLU A 42 -15.34 9.84 7.13
CA GLU A 42 -15.32 9.08 5.87
C GLU A 42 -14.14 8.10 5.86
N PRO A 43 -14.26 6.96 5.13
CA PRO A 43 -13.17 6.02 5.04
C PRO A 43 -11.96 6.61 4.31
N ILE A 44 -10.77 6.28 4.80
CA ILE A 44 -9.50 6.58 4.16
C ILE A 44 -8.72 5.25 4.00
N PRO A 45 -8.27 4.89 2.79
CA PRO A 45 -8.55 5.56 1.52
C PRO A 45 -10.05 5.51 1.15
N THR A 46 -10.47 6.43 0.29
CA THR A 46 -11.86 6.48 -0.17
C THR A 46 -12.20 5.29 -1.07
N ASP A 47 -13.48 5.00 -1.23
CA ASP A 47 -13.94 3.98 -2.19
C ASP A 47 -13.44 4.28 -3.60
N GLU A 48 -13.47 5.54 -4.00
CA GLU A 48 -13.03 5.99 -5.32
C GLU A 48 -11.53 5.75 -5.54
N ASP A 49 -10.68 6.08 -4.57
CA ASP A 49 -9.23 5.86 -4.65
C ASP A 49 -8.91 4.37 -4.83
N ILE A 50 -9.62 3.51 -4.11
CA ILE A 50 -9.42 2.06 -4.20
C ILE A 50 -9.90 1.53 -5.55
N GLU A 51 -11.06 1.96 -6.02
CA GLU A 51 -11.60 1.55 -7.31
C GLU A 51 -10.73 2.01 -8.48
N GLN A 52 -10.18 3.21 -8.42
CA GLN A 52 -9.20 3.68 -9.40
C GLN A 52 -7.96 2.79 -9.40
N SER A 53 -7.49 2.37 -8.22
CA SER A 53 -6.34 1.48 -8.11
C SER A 53 -6.63 0.08 -8.66
N PHE A 54 -7.83 -0.48 -8.43
CA PHE A 54 -8.22 -1.76 -9.03
C PHE A 54 -8.23 -1.72 -10.56
N ASN A 55 -8.64 -0.59 -11.14
CA ASN A 55 -8.85 -0.43 -12.57
C ASN A 55 -7.66 0.21 -13.31
N ALA A 56 -6.58 0.55 -12.61
CA ALA A 56 -5.40 1.12 -13.25
C ALA A 56 -4.80 0.14 -14.26
N PRO A 57 -4.32 0.61 -15.43
CA PRO A 57 -3.66 -0.26 -16.41
C PRO A 57 -2.46 -0.99 -15.79
N GLY A 58 -2.46 -2.32 -15.88
CA GLY A 58 -1.43 -3.16 -15.26
C GLY A 58 -1.64 -3.49 -13.79
N ALA A 59 -2.77 -3.08 -13.20
CA ALA A 59 -3.08 -3.38 -11.81
C ALA A 59 -3.34 -4.87 -11.57
N VAL A 60 -2.76 -5.41 -10.51
CA VAL A 60 -3.03 -6.74 -9.99
C VAL A 60 -3.28 -6.62 -8.49
N THR A 61 -4.36 -7.23 -8.02
CA THR A 61 -4.74 -7.23 -6.61
C THR A 61 -4.47 -8.61 -6.02
N TYR A 62 -3.77 -8.65 -4.91
CA TYR A 62 -3.41 -9.88 -4.20
C TYR A 62 -3.95 -9.91 -2.79
N TRP A 63 -4.53 -11.03 -2.39
CA TRP A 63 -4.62 -11.41 -1.00
C TRP A 63 -3.28 -11.93 -0.52
N ILE A 64 -2.86 -11.49 0.65
CA ILE A 64 -1.69 -12.01 1.36
C ILE A 64 -2.21 -13.08 2.34
N MET A 65 -1.68 -14.29 2.18
CA MET A 65 -2.16 -15.46 2.92
C MET A 65 -1.09 -16.03 3.83
N GLU A 66 -1.50 -16.46 5.00
CA GLU A 66 -0.73 -17.34 5.88
C GLU A 66 -1.52 -18.65 6.03
N GLY A 67 -1.08 -19.70 5.33
CA GLY A 67 -1.92 -20.89 5.17
C GLY A 67 -3.21 -20.56 4.41
N GLU A 68 -4.35 -20.89 5.01
CA GLU A 68 -5.67 -20.58 4.44
C GLU A 68 -6.23 -19.22 4.89
N LYS A 69 -5.51 -18.53 5.77
CA LYS A 69 -5.97 -17.27 6.37
C LYS A 69 -5.52 -16.06 5.55
N ARG A 70 -6.47 -15.17 5.23
CA ARG A 70 -6.17 -13.85 4.70
C ARG A 70 -5.61 -12.96 5.81
N ILE A 71 -4.36 -12.55 5.69
CA ILE A 71 -3.67 -11.71 6.68
C ILE A 71 -3.43 -10.29 6.19
N GLY A 72 -3.73 -9.99 4.95
CA GLY A 72 -3.57 -8.68 4.35
C GLY A 72 -3.82 -8.69 2.86
N GLY A 73 -3.39 -7.63 2.20
CA GLY A 73 -3.53 -7.49 0.77
C GLY A 73 -2.59 -6.46 0.16
N ALA A 74 -2.46 -6.51 -1.15
CA ALA A 74 -1.67 -5.56 -1.93
C ALA A 74 -2.33 -5.29 -3.29
N ILE A 75 -2.22 -4.05 -3.76
CA ILE A 75 -2.50 -3.67 -5.13
C ILE A 75 -1.18 -3.18 -5.73
N VAL A 76 -0.74 -3.83 -6.78
CA VAL A 76 0.47 -3.46 -7.53
C VAL A 76 0.10 -3.07 -8.95
N VAL A 77 0.86 -2.17 -9.54
CA VAL A 77 0.74 -1.79 -10.95
C VAL A 77 2.02 -2.21 -11.65
N ILE A 78 1.89 -3.09 -12.63
CA ILE A 78 3.02 -3.71 -13.32
C ILE A 78 3.14 -3.13 -14.72
N ASP A 79 4.27 -2.48 -14.99
CA ASP A 79 4.67 -2.03 -16.32
C ASP A 79 5.83 -2.89 -16.83
N LYS A 80 5.48 -3.88 -17.64
CA LYS A 80 6.45 -4.82 -18.22
C LYS A 80 7.41 -4.18 -19.22
N ILE A 81 7.06 -3.02 -19.76
CA ILE A 81 7.88 -2.33 -20.76
C ILE A 81 9.02 -1.58 -20.09
N SER A 82 8.68 -0.72 -19.12
CA SER A 82 9.68 0.08 -18.41
C SER A 82 10.39 -0.69 -17.30
N GLY A 83 9.71 -1.68 -16.70
CA GLY A 83 10.15 -2.37 -15.50
C GLY A 83 10.02 -1.50 -14.22
N ARG A 84 9.33 -0.36 -14.31
CA ARG A 84 8.96 0.49 -13.16
C ARG A 84 7.58 0.07 -12.67
N ASN A 85 7.55 -0.62 -11.56
CA ASN A 85 6.32 -1.11 -10.95
C ASN A 85 5.97 -0.28 -9.71
N SER A 86 4.68 -0.17 -9.43
CA SER A 86 4.19 0.60 -8.29
C SER A 86 3.47 -0.29 -7.30
N LEU A 87 3.67 -0.02 -6.02
CA LEU A 87 2.86 -0.55 -4.93
C LEU A 87 1.83 0.52 -4.57
N SER A 88 0.59 0.35 -5.05
CA SER A 88 -0.49 1.32 -4.82
C SER A 88 -1.03 1.23 -3.40
N PHE A 89 -1.33 0.03 -2.94
CA PHE A 89 -1.76 -0.25 -1.57
C PHE A 89 -1.11 -1.51 -1.04
N PHE A 90 -0.80 -1.50 0.25
CA PHE A 90 -0.25 -2.63 0.97
C PHE A 90 -0.71 -2.57 2.43
N PHE A 91 -1.27 -3.65 2.94
CA PHE A 91 -1.69 -3.71 4.33
C PHE A 91 -1.55 -5.12 4.90
N ILE A 92 -1.29 -5.17 6.19
CA ILE A 92 -1.44 -6.37 7.02
C ILE A 92 -2.56 -6.08 8.02
N ALA A 93 -3.50 -7.00 8.17
CA ALA A 93 -4.62 -6.84 9.08
C ALA A 93 -4.13 -6.51 10.51
N THR A 94 -4.83 -5.63 11.19
CA THR A 94 -4.37 -5.04 12.47
C THR A 94 -4.03 -6.09 13.53
N ASN A 95 -4.81 -7.17 13.61
CA ASN A 95 -4.58 -8.28 14.52
C ASN A 95 -3.41 -9.20 14.13
N GLU A 96 -2.86 -9.05 12.93
CA GLU A 96 -1.75 -9.85 12.40
C GLU A 96 -0.43 -9.06 12.35
N GLN A 97 -0.43 -7.81 12.71
CA GLN A 97 0.76 -6.95 12.69
C GLN A 97 1.78 -7.36 13.76
N SER A 98 3.01 -6.86 13.64
CA SER A 98 4.12 -7.09 14.60
C SER A 98 4.72 -8.50 14.63
N ARG A 99 4.37 -9.38 13.67
CA ARG A 99 4.93 -10.75 13.54
C ARG A 99 5.95 -10.89 12.40
N GLY A 100 6.38 -9.78 11.81
CA GLY A 100 7.28 -9.80 10.64
C GLY A 100 6.59 -10.22 9.33
N LEU A 101 5.28 -10.37 9.32
CA LEU A 101 4.51 -10.83 8.18
C LEU A 101 4.54 -9.83 7.02
N GLY A 102 4.58 -8.53 7.33
CA GLY A 102 4.69 -7.48 6.32
C GLY A 102 5.95 -7.63 5.46
N LEU A 103 7.10 -7.86 6.08
CA LEU A 103 8.35 -8.08 5.34
C LEU A 103 8.32 -9.37 4.52
N LYS A 104 7.78 -10.46 5.07
CA LYS A 104 7.60 -11.72 4.33
C LYS A 104 6.69 -11.54 3.12
N ALA A 105 5.60 -10.78 3.27
CA ALA A 105 4.68 -10.45 2.18
C ALA A 105 5.35 -9.58 1.11
N TRP A 106 6.13 -8.58 1.50
CA TRP A 106 6.88 -7.75 0.57
C TRP A 106 7.89 -8.59 -0.24
N ILE A 107 8.65 -9.47 0.42
CA ILE A 107 9.58 -10.39 -0.25
C ILE A 107 8.84 -11.30 -1.24
N ALA A 108 7.63 -11.75 -0.90
CA ALA A 108 6.80 -12.55 -1.81
C ALA A 108 6.40 -11.74 -3.06
N ILE A 109 6.08 -10.46 -2.91
CA ILE A 109 5.78 -9.56 -4.05
C ILE A 109 7.03 -9.40 -4.94
N GLU A 110 8.20 -9.16 -4.36
CA GLU A 110 9.44 -9.05 -5.13
C GLU A 110 9.74 -10.32 -5.94
N LYS A 111 9.50 -11.49 -5.35
CA LYS A 111 9.70 -12.78 -6.01
C LYS A 111 8.69 -13.05 -7.12
N GLU A 112 7.48 -12.55 -6.99
CA GLU A 112 6.44 -12.68 -8.02
C GLU A 112 6.79 -11.89 -9.29
N PHE A 113 7.51 -10.78 -9.13
CA PHE A 113 7.89 -9.88 -10.24
C PHE A 113 9.42 -9.72 -10.36
N PRO A 114 10.16 -10.77 -10.69
CA PRO A 114 11.62 -10.79 -10.66
C PRO A 114 12.28 -9.90 -11.71
N TYR A 115 11.54 -9.45 -12.72
CA TYR A 115 12.04 -8.57 -13.77
C TYR A 115 11.83 -7.08 -13.48
N THR A 116 11.32 -6.75 -12.29
CA THR A 116 11.19 -5.36 -11.85
C THR A 116 12.56 -4.71 -11.75
N LYS A 117 12.68 -3.51 -12.31
CA LYS A 117 13.89 -2.68 -12.18
C LYS A 117 13.78 -1.72 -11.01
N ILE A 118 12.61 -1.11 -10.85
CA ILE A 118 12.34 -0.13 -9.80
C ILE A 118 10.93 -0.38 -9.26
N TRP A 119 10.82 -0.47 -7.95
CA TRP A 119 9.55 -0.37 -7.23
C TRP A 119 9.34 1.05 -6.73
N GLU A 120 8.13 1.55 -6.87
CA GLU A 120 7.69 2.86 -6.36
C GLU A 120 6.50 2.70 -5.41
N THR A 121 6.46 3.55 -4.40
CA THR A 121 5.29 3.70 -3.53
C THR A 121 5.22 5.11 -2.96
N VAL A 122 4.05 5.51 -2.49
CA VAL A 122 3.80 6.82 -1.88
C VAL A 122 3.11 6.60 -0.54
N THR A 123 3.50 7.37 0.47
CA THR A 123 2.95 7.28 1.82
C THR A 123 2.80 8.66 2.44
N PRO A 124 1.69 8.94 3.14
CA PRO A 124 1.54 10.19 3.90
C PRO A 124 2.66 10.38 4.92
N TYR A 125 3.10 11.63 5.07
CA TYR A 125 4.15 12.01 6.01
C TYR A 125 3.83 11.59 7.47
N PHE A 126 2.58 11.64 7.88
CA PHE A 126 2.19 11.26 9.24
C PHE A 126 2.28 9.76 9.52
N GLU A 127 2.27 8.91 8.49
CA GLU A 127 2.37 7.44 8.58
C GLU A 127 3.80 6.97 8.91
N LYS A 128 4.31 7.36 10.07
CA LYS A 128 5.69 7.09 10.51
C LYS A 128 6.02 5.59 10.51
N ARG A 129 5.05 4.75 10.84
CA ARG A 129 5.20 3.30 10.85
C ARG A 129 5.43 2.74 9.43
N ASN A 130 4.70 3.23 8.45
CA ASN A 130 4.88 2.85 7.04
C ASN A 130 6.22 3.34 6.51
N ILE A 131 6.61 4.57 6.84
CA ILE A 131 7.92 5.13 6.46
C ILE A 131 9.05 4.26 7.01
N HIS A 132 9.01 3.90 8.29
CA HIS A 132 9.97 2.98 8.91
C HIS A 132 9.99 1.63 8.19
N PHE A 133 8.82 1.07 7.89
CA PHE A 133 8.69 -0.20 7.20
C PHE A 133 9.33 -0.15 5.81
N TYR A 134 8.98 0.81 4.99
CA TYR A 134 9.53 0.91 3.63
C TYR A 134 11.02 1.20 3.62
N VAL A 135 11.48 2.16 4.41
CA VAL A 135 12.89 2.56 4.42
C VAL A 135 13.78 1.56 5.13
N ASN A 136 13.43 1.18 6.36
CA ASN A 136 14.32 0.42 7.21
C ASN A 136 14.16 -1.10 7.07
N ARG A 137 13.00 -1.58 6.63
CA ARG A 137 12.73 -3.02 6.51
C ARG A 137 12.75 -3.50 5.07
N CYS A 138 12.15 -2.75 4.15
CA CYS A 138 12.03 -3.16 2.74
C CYS A 138 13.16 -2.65 1.86
N GLY A 139 13.93 -1.66 2.29
CA GLY A 139 15.06 -1.12 1.55
C GLY A 139 14.70 -0.04 0.51
N PHE A 140 13.54 0.59 0.63
CA PHE A 140 13.20 1.77 -0.16
C PHE A 140 13.98 2.99 0.30
N LYS A 141 14.11 3.97 -0.59
CA LYS A 141 14.64 5.30 -0.29
C LYS A 141 13.59 6.35 -0.59
N ILE A 142 13.54 7.39 0.25
CA ILE A 142 12.73 8.58 -0.02
C ILE A 142 13.42 9.35 -1.14
N VAL A 143 12.70 9.60 -2.23
CA VAL A 143 13.23 10.28 -3.42
C VAL A 143 12.52 11.60 -3.71
N GLU A 144 11.29 11.79 -3.20
CA GLU A 144 10.54 13.05 -3.33
C GLU A 144 9.68 13.31 -2.11
N PHE A 145 9.48 14.59 -1.84
CA PHE A 145 8.55 15.08 -0.83
C PHE A 145 7.52 15.98 -1.50
N TYR A 146 6.28 15.53 -1.54
CA TYR A 146 5.16 16.29 -2.07
C TYR A 146 4.51 17.12 -0.98
N ASN A 147 4.26 18.39 -1.29
CA ASN A 147 3.57 19.35 -0.44
C ASN A 147 2.93 20.45 -1.30
N LYS A 148 2.40 21.50 -0.68
CA LYS A 148 1.78 22.62 -1.40
C LYS A 148 2.74 23.35 -2.37
N TYR A 149 4.04 23.27 -2.16
CA TYR A 149 5.05 23.90 -3.00
C TYR A 149 5.60 22.98 -4.10
N HIS A 150 5.39 21.67 -3.95
CA HIS A 150 5.84 20.65 -4.87
C HIS A 150 4.79 19.54 -4.93
N GLN A 151 3.80 19.73 -5.80
CA GLN A 151 2.65 18.84 -5.86
C GLN A 151 2.95 17.56 -6.67
N ASP A 152 2.32 16.44 -6.27
CA ASP A 152 2.37 15.20 -7.02
C ASP A 152 1.73 15.41 -8.41
N PRO A 153 2.48 15.21 -9.52
CA PRO A 153 1.95 15.39 -10.87
C PRO A 153 0.86 14.38 -11.25
N HIS A 154 0.75 13.29 -10.49
CA HIS A 154 -0.26 12.24 -10.71
C HIS A 154 -1.50 12.41 -9.82
N ARG A 155 -1.52 13.43 -8.96
CA ARG A 155 -2.67 13.74 -8.11
C ARG A 155 -3.81 14.31 -8.97
N ASP A 156 -5.01 13.74 -8.82
CA ASP A 156 -6.19 14.27 -9.48
C ASP A 156 -6.52 15.68 -8.94
N SER A 157 -6.40 16.69 -9.80
CA SER A 157 -6.67 18.09 -9.46
C SER A 157 -8.13 18.35 -9.02
N ARG A 158 -9.03 17.40 -9.26
CA ARG A 158 -10.44 17.50 -8.84
C ARG A 158 -10.66 17.25 -7.35
N LEU A 159 -9.66 16.68 -6.66
CA LEU A 159 -9.71 16.37 -5.23
C LEU A 159 -9.03 17.44 -4.35
N ILE A 160 -8.60 18.56 -4.95
CA ILE A 160 -8.00 19.67 -4.23
C ILE A 160 -9.11 20.54 -3.66
N ASN A 161 -9.48 20.31 -2.41
CA ASN A 161 -10.10 21.36 -1.60
C ASN A 161 -8.99 22.30 -1.13
N ASP A 162 -9.03 23.56 -1.58
CA ASP A 162 -7.99 24.58 -1.35
C ASP A 162 -7.75 24.95 0.13
N GLU A 163 -8.48 24.38 1.07
CA GLU A 163 -8.44 24.78 2.47
C GLU A 163 -7.69 23.81 3.41
N ASP A 164 -7.42 22.55 3.00
CA ASP A 164 -6.76 21.53 3.83
C ASP A 164 -5.53 20.91 3.13
N ASP A 165 -4.62 21.74 2.62
CA ASP A 165 -3.44 21.31 1.86
C ASP A 165 -2.25 20.87 2.76
N ASP A 166 -2.55 20.12 3.83
CA ASP A 166 -1.56 19.46 4.66
C ASP A 166 -1.28 18.01 4.20
N ASP A 167 -1.67 17.64 2.98
CA ASP A 167 -1.38 16.31 2.40
C ASP A 167 0.08 16.19 1.98
N GLU A 168 0.94 16.23 2.97
CA GLU A 168 2.36 15.96 2.77
C GLU A 168 2.56 14.46 2.54
N MET A 169 3.23 14.12 1.42
CA MET A 169 3.47 12.74 0.99
C MET A 169 4.95 12.54 0.67
N PHE A 170 5.47 11.39 1.04
CA PHE A 170 6.76 10.92 0.54
C PHE A 170 6.58 9.94 -0.61
N ARG A 171 7.38 10.11 -1.67
CA ARG A 171 7.56 9.10 -2.71
C ARG A 171 8.85 8.33 -2.44
N PHE A 172 8.75 7.03 -2.55
CA PHE A 172 9.84 6.09 -2.31
C PHE A 172 10.17 5.32 -3.58
N GLU A 173 11.43 5.00 -3.76
CA GLU A 173 11.89 4.08 -4.79
C GLU A 173 12.80 3.00 -4.19
N LYS A 174 12.69 1.80 -4.74
CA LYS A 174 13.63 0.70 -4.51
C LYS A 174 14.17 0.22 -5.86
N ILE A 175 15.46 0.37 -6.06
CA ILE A 175 16.18 -0.16 -7.22
C ILE A 175 16.49 -1.63 -6.94
N MET A 176 16.10 -2.51 -7.86
CA MET A 176 16.29 -3.95 -7.74
C MET A 176 17.63 -4.41 -8.31
#